data_70ef753eab439b0526c8bcb7f87e95f7
#
_entry.id   70ef753eab439b0526c8bcb7f87e95f7
#
_cell.length_a   1.000
_cell.length_b   1.000
_cell.length_c   1.000
_cell.angle_alpha   90.00
_cell.angle_beta   90.00
_cell.angle_gamma   90.00
#
_symmetry.space_group_name_H-M   'P 1'
#
loop_
_entity.id
_entity.type
_entity.pdbx_description
1 polymer ?
#
loop_
_entity_poly.entity_id
_entity_poly.type
_entity_poly.pdbx_seq_one_letter_code
_entity_poly.pdbx_strand_id
1 'polypeptide(L)'
;MTPLHIRFSSHALNERADRITYIATTIGFGEVIARKVVEDKRGKAVRLLTDTGVIIVTDIHEECILTMWIANPTQVKDFYPEGVRNQAVLRLVKKYMEKGYQDKQNKQKKGN
;
A
#
# COMPACT_ATOMS: atom_id res chain seq x y z
N MET A 1 13.89 -0.51 -13.45
CA MET A 1 12.55 -0.22 -12.91
C MET A 1 12.41 1.24 -12.56
N THR A 2 11.25 1.81 -12.79
CA THR A 2 11.03 3.25 -12.60
C THR A 2 10.72 3.54 -11.13
N PRO A 3 11.45 4.44 -10.49
CA PRO A 3 11.08 4.88 -9.15
C PRO A 3 9.70 5.52 -9.14
N LEU A 4 9.08 5.54 -7.99
CA LEU A 4 7.77 6.15 -7.83
C LEU A 4 7.92 7.67 -7.82
N HIS A 5 7.48 8.34 -8.89
CA HIS A 5 7.54 9.80 -9.03
C HIS A 5 6.18 10.47 -8.85
N ILE A 6 5.33 9.90 -8.02
CA ILE A 6 3.97 10.37 -7.84
C ILE A 6 3.90 11.29 -6.63
N ARG A 7 3.13 12.36 -6.75
CA ARG A 7 2.92 13.29 -5.64
C ARG A 7 1.89 12.71 -4.66
N PHE A 8 2.02 13.08 -3.40
CA PHE A 8 0.99 12.79 -2.41
C PHE A 8 -0.13 13.82 -2.53
N SER A 9 -1.37 13.37 -2.40
CA SER A 9 -2.50 14.28 -2.35
C SER A 9 -2.51 15.03 -1.01
N SER A 10 -3.22 16.16 -0.97
CA SER A 10 -3.38 16.90 0.28
C SER A 10 -4.04 16.02 1.34
N HIS A 11 -5.03 15.21 0.93
CA HIS A 11 -5.68 14.28 1.84
C HIS A 11 -4.67 13.28 2.44
N ALA A 12 -3.81 12.70 1.61
CA ALA A 12 -2.81 11.74 2.07
C ALA A 12 -1.87 12.39 3.08
N LEU A 13 -1.38 13.59 2.77
CA LEU A 13 -0.45 14.30 3.65
C LEU A 13 -1.11 14.71 4.96
N ASN A 14 -2.37 15.16 4.92
CA ASN A 14 -3.05 15.63 6.11
C ASN A 14 -3.59 14.49 6.98
N GLU A 15 -4.13 13.46 6.36
CA GLU A 15 -4.85 12.40 7.08
C GLU A 15 -4.01 11.16 7.32
N ARG A 16 -2.96 10.95 6.52
CA ARG A 16 -2.19 9.71 6.55
C ARG A 16 -0.68 9.93 6.71
N ALA A 17 -0.26 11.17 7.04
CA ALA A 17 1.17 11.49 7.13
C ALA A 17 1.92 10.56 8.08
N ASP A 18 1.35 10.30 9.26
CA ASP A 18 1.99 9.46 10.26
C ASP A 18 2.14 8.02 9.78
N ARG A 19 1.10 7.51 9.11
CA ARG A 19 1.15 6.16 8.53
C ARG A 19 2.19 6.07 7.43
N ILE A 20 2.23 7.07 6.56
CA ILE A 20 3.20 7.12 5.45
C ILE A 20 4.62 7.11 6.00
N THR A 21 4.88 7.94 7.01
CA THR A 21 6.20 7.98 7.66
C THR A 21 6.53 6.64 8.31
N TYR A 22 5.58 6.04 9.00
CA TYR A 22 5.78 4.74 9.62
C TYR A 22 6.18 3.68 8.59
N ILE A 23 5.46 3.62 7.47
CA ILE A 23 5.76 2.68 6.40
C ILE A 23 7.14 2.94 5.83
N ALA A 24 7.46 4.20 5.52
CA ALA A 24 8.74 4.57 4.92
C ALA A 24 9.91 4.19 5.80
N THR A 25 9.79 4.35 7.11
CA THR A 25 10.89 4.10 8.04
C THR A 25 10.96 2.65 8.50
N THR A 26 9.86 1.92 8.45
CA THR A 26 9.81 0.53 8.92
C THR A 26 10.19 -0.47 7.84
N ILE A 27 9.60 -0.35 6.65
CA ILE A 27 9.80 -1.34 5.58
C ILE A 27 10.17 -0.69 4.23
N GLY A 28 9.97 0.62 4.10
CA GLY A 28 10.17 1.29 2.82
C GLY A 28 9.03 1.04 1.85
N PHE A 29 8.91 1.92 0.85
CA PHE A 29 7.81 1.79 -0.12
C PHE A 29 8.05 0.69 -1.14
N GLY A 30 9.31 0.44 -1.50
CA GLY A 30 9.63 -0.58 -2.47
C GLY A 30 9.33 -0.16 -3.90
N GLU A 31 9.32 -1.15 -4.78
CA GLU A 31 9.04 -0.94 -6.20
C GLU A 31 7.71 -1.58 -6.57
N VAL A 32 6.97 -0.93 -7.46
CA VAL A 32 5.66 -1.45 -7.90
C VAL A 32 5.85 -2.72 -8.73
N ILE A 33 5.15 -3.79 -8.34
CA ILE A 33 5.23 -5.08 -9.02
C ILE A 33 3.88 -5.55 -9.56
N ALA A 34 2.78 -4.96 -9.11
CA ALA A 34 1.45 -5.32 -9.60
C ALA A 34 0.52 -4.12 -9.46
N ARG A 35 -0.51 -4.08 -10.29
CA ARG A 35 -1.48 -3.01 -10.26
C ARG A 35 -2.88 -3.55 -10.55
N LYS A 36 -3.87 -2.86 -10.03
CA LYS A 36 -5.26 -3.25 -10.19
C LYS A 36 -6.13 -1.99 -10.19
N VAL A 37 -7.00 -1.86 -11.18
CA VAL A 37 -7.97 -0.77 -11.21
C VAL A 37 -9.17 -1.19 -10.36
N VAL A 38 -9.59 -0.32 -9.45
CA VAL A 38 -10.76 -0.55 -8.62
C VAL A 38 -11.74 0.59 -8.80
N GLU A 39 -13.01 0.30 -8.56
CA GLU A 39 -14.06 1.32 -8.67
C GLU A 39 -14.94 1.26 -7.43
N ASP A 40 -15.22 2.43 -6.88
CA ASP A 40 -16.11 2.56 -5.74
C ASP A 40 -17.05 3.73 -5.98
N LYS A 41 -17.74 4.16 -4.91
CA LYS A 41 -18.70 5.28 -5.01
C LYS A 41 -18.09 6.59 -5.47
N ARG A 42 -16.77 6.75 -5.28
CA ARG A 42 -16.04 7.97 -5.65
C ARG A 42 -15.51 7.92 -7.07
N GLY A 43 -15.61 6.78 -7.75
CA GLY A 43 -15.09 6.58 -9.09
C GLY A 43 -13.97 5.55 -9.11
N LYS A 44 -13.12 5.66 -10.11
CA LYS A 44 -12.04 4.70 -10.32
C LYS A 44 -10.75 5.16 -9.66
N ALA A 45 -10.02 4.19 -9.14
CA ALA A 45 -8.69 4.41 -8.56
C ALA A 45 -7.79 3.25 -8.97
N VAL A 46 -6.49 3.42 -8.78
CA VAL A 46 -5.52 2.36 -9.05
C VAL A 46 -4.89 1.94 -7.74
N ARG A 47 -4.85 0.64 -7.51
CA ARG A 47 -4.09 0.07 -6.40
C ARG A 47 -2.80 -0.51 -6.95
N LEU A 48 -1.71 -0.18 -6.30
CA LEU A 48 -0.38 -0.65 -6.66
C LEU A 48 0.15 -1.49 -5.51
N LEU A 49 0.73 -2.65 -5.84
CA LEU A 49 1.39 -3.49 -4.86
C LEU A 49 2.89 -3.38 -5.06
N THR A 50 3.64 -3.18 -3.99
CA THR A 50 5.09 -3.10 -4.07
C THR A 50 5.74 -4.39 -3.57
N ASP A 51 7.02 -4.56 -3.90
CA ASP A 51 7.78 -5.74 -3.49
C ASP A 51 8.07 -5.79 -2.00
N THR A 52 7.85 -4.70 -1.28
CA THR A 52 7.96 -4.70 0.18
C THR A 52 6.62 -4.95 0.88
N GLY A 53 5.56 -5.19 0.11
CA GLY A 53 4.25 -5.51 0.68
C GLY A 53 3.40 -4.30 1.03
N VAL A 54 3.62 -3.18 0.36
CA VAL A 54 2.84 -1.96 0.55
C VAL A 54 1.81 -1.84 -0.56
N ILE A 55 0.57 -1.47 -0.20
CA ILE A 55 -0.45 -1.12 -1.17
C ILE A 55 -0.54 0.39 -1.23
N ILE A 56 -0.41 0.94 -2.43
CA ILE A 56 -0.49 2.36 -2.70
C ILE A 56 -1.72 2.60 -3.56
N VAL A 57 -2.59 3.50 -3.14
CA VAL A 57 -3.78 3.86 -3.92
C VAL A 57 -3.55 5.22 -4.55
N THR A 58 -3.78 5.29 -5.86
CA THR A 58 -3.59 6.52 -6.63
C THR A 58 -4.88 6.86 -7.39
N ASP A 59 -4.92 8.07 -7.96
CA ASP A 59 -5.94 8.42 -8.93
C ASP A 59 -5.77 7.55 -10.19
N ILE A 60 -6.75 7.62 -11.09
CA ILE A 60 -6.76 6.76 -12.29
C ILE A 60 -5.56 7.04 -13.21
N HIS A 61 -5.01 8.24 -13.17
CA HIS A 61 -3.86 8.61 -13.97
C HIS A 61 -2.52 8.31 -13.29
N GLU A 62 -2.57 7.79 -12.06
CA GLU A 62 -1.38 7.46 -11.27
C GLU A 62 -0.47 8.66 -11.06
N GLU A 63 -1.06 9.84 -10.90
CA GLU A 63 -0.34 11.08 -10.69
C GLU A 63 -0.29 11.52 -9.23
N CYS A 64 -1.20 10.98 -8.42
CA CYS A 64 -1.36 11.44 -7.05
C CYS A 64 -1.65 10.27 -6.12
N ILE A 65 -0.84 10.13 -5.07
CA ILE A 65 -1.08 9.09 -4.05
C ILE A 65 -2.18 9.56 -3.12
N LEU A 66 -3.24 8.78 -3.03
CA LEU A 66 -4.39 9.09 -2.18
C LEU A 66 -4.23 8.48 -0.79
N THR A 67 -3.68 7.29 -0.71
CA THR A 67 -3.41 6.63 0.57
C THR A 67 -2.48 5.45 0.34
N MET A 68 -1.99 4.86 1.43
CA MET A 68 -1.22 3.62 1.38
C MET A 68 -1.31 2.89 2.71
N TRP A 69 -1.03 1.59 2.69
CA TRP A 69 -0.97 0.79 3.90
C TRP A 69 -0.13 -0.46 3.67
N ILE A 70 0.31 -1.07 4.76
CA ILE A 70 0.99 -2.37 4.72
C ILE A 70 -0.07 -3.43 4.48
N ALA A 71 0.11 -4.24 3.43
CA ALA A 71 -0.88 -5.24 3.03
C ALA A 71 -0.94 -6.41 4.02
N ASN A 72 -2.07 -7.11 3.98
CA ASN A 72 -2.19 -8.43 4.60
C ASN A 72 -2.19 -9.49 3.48
N PRO A 73 -2.08 -10.79 3.82
CA PRO A 73 -2.01 -11.83 2.79
C PRO A 73 -3.19 -11.86 1.83
N THR A 74 -4.40 -11.63 2.33
CA THR A 74 -5.60 -11.61 1.48
C THR A 74 -5.51 -10.50 0.44
N GLN A 75 -5.06 -9.33 0.84
CA GLN A 75 -4.92 -8.19 -0.04
C GLN A 75 -3.86 -8.43 -1.12
N VAL A 76 -2.76 -9.10 -0.76
CA VAL A 76 -1.73 -9.46 -1.74
C VAL A 76 -2.32 -10.41 -2.79
N LYS A 77 -3.06 -11.42 -2.35
CA LYS A 77 -3.65 -12.39 -3.26
C LYS A 77 -4.61 -11.75 -4.26
N ASP A 78 -5.30 -10.68 -3.86
CA ASP A 78 -6.26 -9.99 -4.74
C ASP A 78 -5.61 -9.36 -5.97
N PHE A 79 -4.31 -9.16 -5.97
CA PHE A 79 -3.60 -8.62 -7.12
C PHE A 79 -3.32 -9.65 -8.21
N TYR A 80 -3.53 -10.93 -7.93
CA TYR A 80 -3.17 -12.01 -8.84
C TYR A 80 -4.37 -12.88 -9.15
N PRO A 81 -4.43 -13.50 -10.35
CA PRO A 81 -5.50 -14.43 -10.67
C PRO A 81 -5.49 -15.63 -9.73
N GLU A 82 -6.63 -16.30 -9.64
CA GLU A 82 -6.75 -17.50 -8.83
C GLU A 82 -5.67 -18.52 -9.23
N GLY A 83 -5.01 -19.09 -8.24
CA GLY A 83 -3.94 -20.06 -8.47
C GLY A 83 -2.56 -19.46 -8.66
N VAL A 84 -2.48 -18.14 -8.88
CA VAL A 84 -1.20 -17.44 -9.01
C VAL A 84 -0.84 -16.82 -7.67
N ARG A 85 0.38 -17.03 -7.19
CA ARG A 85 0.81 -16.54 -5.89
C ARG A 85 2.18 -15.89 -5.96
N ASN A 86 2.31 -14.73 -5.36
CA ASN A 86 3.61 -14.13 -5.14
C ASN A 86 4.10 -14.55 -3.76
N GLN A 87 4.82 -15.67 -3.71
CA GLN A 87 5.28 -16.25 -2.44
C GLN A 87 6.20 -15.32 -1.67
N ALA A 88 7.07 -14.58 -2.37
CA ALA A 88 8.01 -13.69 -1.70
C ALA A 88 7.28 -12.60 -0.90
N VAL A 89 6.32 -11.93 -1.53
CA VAL A 89 5.57 -10.88 -0.85
C VAL A 89 4.64 -11.45 0.21
N LEU A 90 4.03 -12.62 -0.05
CA LEU A 90 3.20 -13.29 0.95
C LEU A 90 3.98 -13.59 2.22
N ARG A 91 5.21 -14.08 2.09
CA ARG A 91 6.06 -14.35 3.26
C ARG A 91 6.36 -13.08 4.03
N LEU A 92 6.65 -12.00 3.32
CA LEU A 92 6.95 -10.71 3.95
C LEU A 92 5.76 -10.20 4.77
N VAL A 93 4.57 -10.18 4.17
CA VAL A 93 3.41 -9.63 4.88
C VAL A 93 2.98 -10.49 6.05
N LYS A 94 3.17 -11.82 5.96
CA LYS A 94 2.94 -12.71 7.09
C LYS A 94 3.91 -12.43 8.23
N LYS A 95 5.16 -12.19 7.90
CA LYS A 95 6.18 -11.83 8.90
C LYS A 95 5.83 -10.51 9.57
N TYR A 96 5.34 -9.53 8.79
CA TYR A 96 4.90 -8.25 9.35
C TYR A 96 3.73 -8.43 10.32
N MET A 97 2.81 -9.34 10.02
CA MET A 97 1.72 -9.64 10.93
C MET A 97 2.22 -10.18 12.26
N GLU A 98 3.22 -11.06 12.22
CA GLU A 98 3.84 -11.59 13.43
C GLU A 98 4.47 -10.47 14.26
N LYS A 99 5.00 -9.46 13.60
CA LYS A 99 5.61 -8.30 14.26
C LYS A 99 4.61 -7.21 14.63
N GLY A 100 3.36 -7.37 14.21
CA GLY A 100 2.32 -6.40 14.51
C GLY A 100 2.38 -5.12 13.68
N TYR A 101 3.07 -5.12 12.55
CA TYR A 101 3.25 -3.92 11.74
C TYR A 101 1.93 -3.38 11.17
N GLN A 102 1.04 -4.28 10.72
CA GLN A 102 -0.26 -3.87 10.20
C GLN A 102 -1.10 -3.19 11.27
N ASP A 103 -1.03 -3.69 12.49
CA ASP A 103 -1.75 -3.08 13.61
C ASP A 103 -1.12 -1.74 13.99
N LYS A 104 0.21 -1.68 14.04
CA LYS A 104 0.93 -0.46 14.41
C LYS A 104 0.71 0.67 13.41
N GLN A 105 0.58 0.36 12.13
CA GLN A 105 0.33 1.40 11.13
C GLN A 105 -0.98 2.13 11.43
N ASN A 106 -1.98 1.44 11.94
CA ASN A 106 -3.26 2.02 12.27
C ASN A 106 -3.19 2.88 13.54
N LYS A 107 -2.26 2.58 14.42
CA LYS A 107 -2.06 3.33 15.67
C LYS A 107 -1.24 4.60 15.47
N GLN A 108 -0.68 4.81 14.30
CA GLN A 108 0.04 6.04 13.98
C GLN A 108 -0.91 7.19 13.72
N LYS A 109 -2.21 6.94 13.73
CA LYS A 109 -3.21 7.94 13.46
C LYS A 109 -3.16 9.04 14.53
N LYS A 110 -3.03 10.27 14.07
CA LYS A 110 -2.91 11.43 14.94
C LYS A 110 -4.26 11.81 15.55
N GLY A 111 -4.22 12.44 16.71
CA GLY A 111 -5.41 13.01 17.33
C GLY A 111 -6.20 12.04 18.19
N ASN A 112 -5.60 11.02 18.56
CA ASN A 112 -6.23 10.06 19.47
C ASN A 112 -6.25 10.55 20.89
#